data_aa637ba9f5aadad1a72540f06be02900
#
_entry.id   aa637ba9f5aadad1a72540f06be02900
#
_cell.length_a   1.000
_cell.length_b   1.000
_cell.length_c   1.000
_cell.angle_alpha   90.00
_cell.angle_beta   90.00
_cell.angle_gamma   90.00
#
_symmetry.space_group_name_H-M   'P 1'
#
loop_
_entity.id
_entity.type
_entity.pdbx_description
1 polymer ?
#
loop_
_entity_poly.entity_id
_entity_poly.type
_entity_poly.pdbx_seq_one_letter_code
_entity_poly.pdbx_strand_id
1 'polypeptide(L)'
;MKPWMLSFVGLALGCATTRTQGEGVPVKVFVLDGEGAPIPTAVVRHPKEADRHRVNAATGHWEGSVLYLPDGSELIFEPNTSIQLEVSAPGYLTKVIQYDIKKRRNQFDVMLDSLDLQDSDIEEPIIQFGRDKKRSDAGGGAAN
;
A
#
# COMPACT_ATOMS: atom_id res chain seq x y z
N MET A 1 -41.70 35.23 58.43
CA MET A 1 -40.89 35.45 57.22
C MET A 1 -39.81 34.38 57.15
N LYS A 2 -39.97 33.43 56.25
CA LYS A 2 -38.98 32.38 56.05
C LYS A 2 -38.14 32.70 54.80
N PRO A 3 -36.82 32.74 54.87
CA PRO A 3 -35.98 32.79 53.64
C PRO A 3 -35.84 31.43 53.04
N TRP A 4 -36.13 31.31 51.76
CA TRP A 4 -36.03 30.15 50.95
C TRP A 4 -34.54 30.00 50.46
N MET A 5 -33.85 29.03 50.99
CA MET A 5 -32.54 28.66 50.45
C MET A 5 -32.71 27.83 49.19
N LEU A 6 -32.38 28.41 48.05
CA LEU A 6 -32.20 27.74 46.79
C LEU A 6 -30.80 27.13 46.77
N SER A 7 -30.74 25.80 46.92
CA SER A 7 -29.51 25.03 46.79
C SER A 7 -29.28 24.76 45.30
N PHE A 8 -28.33 25.46 44.68
CA PHE A 8 -27.83 25.13 43.35
C PHE A 8 -26.87 23.94 43.42
N VAL A 9 -27.38 22.78 43.00
CA VAL A 9 -26.53 21.61 42.75
C VAL A 9 -25.91 21.81 41.35
N GLY A 10 -24.65 22.22 41.32
CA GLY A 10 -23.85 22.32 40.12
C GLY A 10 -23.50 20.91 39.61
N LEU A 11 -24.14 20.52 38.50
CA LEU A 11 -23.80 19.31 37.78
C LEU A 11 -22.51 19.57 36.96
N ALA A 12 -21.36 19.19 37.51
CA ALA A 12 -20.11 19.19 36.78
C ALA A 12 -20.15 18.04 35.76
N LEU A 13 -20.45 18.34 34.47
CA LEU A 13 -20.18 17.43 33.37
C LEU A 13 -18.67 17.35 33.20
N GLY A 14 -18.06 16.35 33.82
CA GLY A 14 -16.70 15.95 33.49
C GLY A 14 -16.70 15.38 32.09
N CYS A 15 -16.18 16.14 31.11
CA CYS A 15 -15.76 15.60 29.84
C CYS A 15 -14.60 14.63 30.11
N ALA A 16 -14.93 13.35 30.30
CA ALA A 16 -13.99 12.27 30.22
C ALA A 16 -13.52 12.20 28.77
N THR A 17 -12.38 12.81 28.47
CA THR A 17 -11.66 12.52 27.23
C THR A 17 -11.22 11.06 27.33
N THR A 18 -12.01 10.17 26.77
CA THR A 18 -11.61 8.81 26.46
C THR A 18 -10.42 8.92 25.53
N ARG A 19 -9.22 8.75 26.05
CA ARG A 19 -8.03 8.47 25.23
C ARG A 19 -8.32 7.13 24.56
N THR A 20 -8.64 7.18 23.28
CA THR A 20 -8.69 6.01 22.43
C THR A 20 -7.28 5.41 22.43
N GLN A 21 -7.11 4.28 23.10
CA GLN A 21 -5.89 3.49 22.99
C GLN A 21 -5.73 3.16 21.50
N GLY A 22 -4.60 3.55 20.89
CA GLY A 22 -4.25 3.20 19.52
C GLY A 22 -4.17 4.34 18.51
N GLU A 23 -4.27 5.60 18.90
CA GLU A 23 -4.02 6.70 17.97
C GLU A 23 -2.51 6.90 17.79
N GLY A 24 -1.97 6.32 16.71
CA GLY A 24 -0.60 6.59 16.26
C GLY A 24 -0.46 8.00 15.67
N VAL A 25 0.78 8.40 15.44
CA VAL A 25 1.08 9.68 14.77
C VAL A 25 0.79 9.53 13.27
N PRO A 26 0.03 10.43 12.63
CA PRO A 26 -0.24 10.33 11.21
C PRO A 26 1.03 10.51 10.38
N VAL A 27 1.22 9.62 9.41
CA VAL A 27 2.28 9.66 8.40
C VAL A 27 1.64 9.82 7.04
N LYS A 28 2.09 10.80 6.27
CA LYS A 28 1.60 11.11 4.93
C LYS A 28 2.69 10.82 3.90
N VAL A 29 2.35 10.03 2.90
CA VAL A 29 3.25 9.63 1.81
C VAL A 29 2.68 10.12 0.50
N PHE A 30 3.43 10.92 -0.23
CA PHE A 30 3.11 11.31 -1.60
C PHE A 30 3.86 10.39 -2.56
N VAL A 31 3.16 9.83 -3.54
CA VAL A 31 3.75 8.98 -4.55
C VAL A 31 3.75 9.71 -5.87
N LEU A 32 4.95 9.96 -6.38
CA LEU A 32 5.21 10.77 -7.55
C LEU A 32 5.97 9.97 -8.60
N ASP A 33 5.83 10.35 -9.86
CA ASP A 33 6.64 9.85 -10.96
C ASP A 33 7.98 10.61 -11.07
N GLY A 34 8.81 10.26 -12.05
CA GLY A 34 10.10 10.92 -12.30
C GLY A 34 10.00 12.40 -12.66
N GLU A 35 8.83 12.88 -13.04
CA GLU A 35 8.56 14.28 -13.38
C GLU A 35 7.95 15.05 -12.20
N GLY A 36 7.68 14.36 -11.08
CA GLY A 36 7.06 14.93 -9.89
C GLY A 36 5.55 15.01 -9.95
N ALA A 37 4.91 14.32 -10.91
CA ALA A 37 3.46 14.25 -10.99
C ALA A 37 2.91 13.12 -10.09
N PRO A 38 1.74 13.31 -9.46
CA PRO A 38 1.15 12.28 -8.61
C PRO A 38 0.74 11.05 -9.41
N ILE A 39 1.01 9.85 -8.86
CA ILE A 39 0.62 8.58 -9.46
C ILE A 39 -0.70 8.11 -8.82
N PRO A 40 -1.86 8.26 -9.48
CA PRO A 40 -3.17 7.98 -8.88
C PRO A 40 -3.45 6.50 -8.63
N THR A 41 -2.69 5.61 -9.27
CA THR A 41 -2.83 4.16 -9.16
C THR A 41 -1.89 3.53 -8.15
N ALA A 42 -1.09 4.34 -7.47
CA ALA A 42 -0.11 3.85 -6.51
C ALA A 42 -0.77 3.21 -5.28
N VAL A 43 -0.03 2.29 -4.69
CA VAL A 43 -0.41 1.53 -3.51
C VAL A 43 0.72 1.60 -2.50
N VAL A 44 0.37 1.83 -1.25
CA VAL A 44 1.28 1.82 -0.10
C VAL A 44 0.88 0.68 0.82
N ARG A 45 1.83 -0.09 1.33
CA ARG A 45 1.59 -1.14 2.33
C ARG A 45 2.84 -1.37 3.19
N HIS A 46 2.68 -1.99 4.33
CA HIS A 46 3.80 -2.57 5.05
C HIS A 46 4.18 -3.90 4.39
N PRO A 47 5.47 -4.31 4.29
CA PRO A 47 5.87 -5.56 3.63
C PRO A 47 5.23 -6.82 4.20
N LYS A 48 4.85 -6.80 5.48
CA LYS A 48 4.17 -7.91 6.16
C LYS A 48 2.64 -7.81 6.15
N GLU A 49 2.07 -6.73 5.64
CA GLU A 49 0.64 -6.50 5.61
C GLU A 49 0.01 -7.23 4.41
N ALA A 50 -1.17 -7.81 4.60
CA ALA A 50 -1.94 -8.39 3.51
C ALA A 50 -2.70 -7.32 2.72
N ASP A 51 -3.13 -6.28 3.40
CA ASP A 51 -3.90 -5.19 2.80
C ASP A 51 -3.03 -4.24 1.97
N ARG A 52 -3.67 -3.63 0.98
CA ARG A 52 -3.04 -2.67 0.07
C ARG A 52 -3.82 -1.37 0.13
N HIS A 53 -3.15 -0.31 0.51
CA HIS A 53 -3.78 1.00 0.65
C HIS A 53 -3.55 1.83 -0.61
N ARG A 54 -4.62 2.14 -1.32
CA ARG A 54 -4.54 3.02 -2.48
C ARG A 54 -4.32 4.46 -2.03
N VAL A 55 -3.52 5.19 -2.77
CA VAL A 55 -3.39 6.63 -2.61
C VAL A 55 -4.68 7.32 -3.08
N ASN A 56 -4.89 8.53 -2.60
CA ASN A 56 -5.94 9.40 -3.13
C ASN A 56 -5.63 9.75 -4.58
N ALA A 57 -6.54 9.43 -5.51
CA ALA A 57 -6.31 9.59 -6.94
C ALA A 57 -6.10 11.06 -7.38
N ALA A 58 -6.66 12.02 -6.65
CA ALA A 58 -6.53 13.42 -6.98
C ALA A 58 -5.20 14.03 -6.51
N THR A 59 -4.66 13.54 -5.40
CA THR A 59 -3.50 14.15 -4.72
C THR A 59 -2.27 13.25 -4.70
N GLY A 60 -2.41 11.96 -5.07
CA GLY A 60 -1.32 10.98 -5.05
C GLY A 60 -0.78 10.66 -3.65
N HIS A 61 -1.50 11.01 -2.58
CA HIS A 61 -1.03 10.73 -1.23
C HIS A 61 -1.85 9.66 -0.52
N TRP A 62 -1.19 8.95 0.35
CA TRP A 62 -1.77 8.09 1.37
C TRP A 62 -1.44 8.65 2.75
N GLU A 63 -2.34 8.47 3.70
CA GLU A 63 -2.16 8.87 5.09
C GLU A 63 -2.66 7.77 6.02
N GLY A 64 -1.87 7.43 7.03
CA GLY A 64 -2.21 6.44 8.03
C GLY A 64 -1.47 6.68 9.34
N SER A 65 -2.00 6.14 10.43
CA SER A 65 -1.40 6.18 11.78
C SER A 65 -1.28 4.80 12.41
N VAL A 66 -1.90 3.79 11.80
CA VAL A 66 -1.89 2.40 12.21
C VAL A 66 -2.04 1.50 10.98
N LEU A 67 -1.40 0.36 10.98
CA LEU A 67 -1.56 -0.72 10.00
C LEU A 67 -1.93 -2.01 10.72
N TYR A 68 -2.59 -2.93 10.03
CA TYR A 68 -3.03 -4.21 10.58
C TYR A 68 -2.26 -5.35 9.94
N LEU A 69 -1.55 -6.12 10.76
CA LEU A 69 -0.79 -7.27 10.30
C LEU A 69 -1.68 -8.51 10.16
N PRO A 70 -1.27 -9.52 9.36
CA PRO A 70 -2.08 -10.74 9.13
C PRO A 70 -2.40 -11.55 10.38
N ASP A 71 -1.60 -11.42 11.42
CA ASP A 71 -1.82 -12.05 12.73
C ASP A 71 -2.86 -11.31 13.60
N GLY A 72 -3.42 -10.22 13.10
CA GLY A 72 -4.38 -9.36 13.80
C GLY A 72 -3.73 -8.34 14.73
N SER A 73 -2.40 -8.27 14.77
CA SER A 73 -1.71 -7.24 15.55
C SER A 73 -1.76 -5.88 14.86
N GLU A 74 -1.78 -4.83 15.66
CA GLU A 74 -1.73 -3.44 15.20
C GLU A 74 -0.29 -2.93 15.19
N LEU A 75 0.13 -2.37 14.07
CA LEU A 75 1.38 -1.62 13.96
C LEU A 75 1.05 -0.13 14.11
N ILE A 76 1.09 0.34 15.34
CA ILE A 76 0.84 1.75 15.67
C ILE A 76 2.08 2.58 15.34
N PHE A 77 1.90 3.72 14.70
CA PHE A 77 3.00 4.62 14.35
C PHE A 77 3.39 5.47 15.56
N GLU A 78 4.43 5.04 16.24
CA GLU A 78 4.92 5.73 17.44
C GLU A 78 6.09 6.66 17.11
N PRO A 79 6.18 7.83 17.76
CA PRO A 79 7.33 8.72 17.60
C PRO A 79 8.65 8.05 18.00
N ASN A 80 9.70 8.31 17.23
CA ASN A 80 11.05 7.74 17.38
C ASN A 80 11.14 6.24 17.09
N THR A 81 10.20 5.69 16.33
CA THR A 81 10.27 4.35 15.73
C THR A 81 10.44 4.46 14.22
N SER A 82 10.95 3.38 13.61
CA SER A 82 11.06 3.29 12.16
C SER A 82 9.99 2.37 11.60
N ILE A 83 9.39 2.76 10.46
CA ILE A 83 8.48 1.92 9.69
C ILE A 83 9.08 1.61 8.32
N GLN A 84 8.77 0.42 7.81
CA GLN A 84 9.02 0.07 6.42
C GLN A 84 7.73 0.14 5.63
N LEU A 85 7.78 0.80 4.48
CA LEU A 85 6.67 0.88 3.54
C LEU A 85 7.13 0.44 2.16
N GLU A 86 6.31 -0.39 1.53
CA GLU A 86 6.44 -0.78 0.14
C GLU A 86 5.48 0.07 -0.68
N VAL A 87 6.02 0.73 -1.69
CA VAL A 87 5.26 1.60 -2.59
C VAL A 87 5.36 1.03 -3.99
N SER A 88 4.22 0.80 -4.62
CA SER A 88 4.14 0.20 -5.95
C SER A 88 3.06 0.85 -6.79
N ALA A 89 3.24 0.84 -8.11
CA ALA A 89 2.23 1.26 -9.07
C ALA A 89 2.38 0.48 -10.37
N PRO A 90 1.30 0.23 -11.13
CA PRO A 90 1.41 -0.40 -12.44
C PRO A 90 2.30 0.42 -13.39
N GLY A 91 3.26 -0.22 -14.04
CA GLY A 91 4.21 0.44 -14.93
C GLY A 91 5.40 1.10 -14.24
N TYR A 92 5.58 0.89 -12.94
CA TYR A 92 6.68 1.43 -12.14
C TYR A 92 7.41 0.35 -11.35
N LEU A 93 8.67 0.60 -11.04
CA LEU A 93 9.45 -0.24 -10.14
C LEU A 93 8.96 -0.09 -8.70
N THR A 94 8.74 -1.21 -8.03
CA THR A 94 8.37 -1.22 -6.61
C THR A 94 9.54 -0.72 -5.76
N LYS A 95 9.26 0.18 -4.83
CA LYS A 95 10.25 0.75 -3.92
C LYS A 95 9.90 0.41 -2.48
N VAL A 96 10.88 -0.08 -1.73
CA VAL A 96 10.76 -0.27 -0.28
C VAL A 96 11.55 0.83 0.40
N ILE A 97 10.91 1.54 1.29
CA ILE A 97 11.48 2.67 2.03
C ILE A 97 11.41 2.40 3.53
N GLN A 98 12.37 2.92 4.25
CA GLN A 98 12.36 3.00 5.71
C GLN A 98 12.21 4.46 6.11
N TYR A 99 11.27 4.73 7.01
CA TYR A 99 10.99 6.08 7.48
C TYR A 99 10.99 6.15 9.01
N ASP A 100 11.71 7.12 9.55
CA ASP A 100 11.78 7.38 10.99
C ASP A 100 10.66 8.34 11.38
N ILE A 101 9.73 7.86 12.19
CA ILE A 101 8.56 8.61 12.62
C ILE A 101 8.96 9.69 13.63
N LYS A 102 8.59 10.90 13.33
CA LYS A 102 8.79 12.08 14.19
C LYS A 102 7.54 12.36 15.02
N LYS A 103 7.68 13.14 16.06
CA LYS A 103 6.54 13.57 16.89
C LYS A 103 5.50 14.38 16.13
N ARG A 104 5.90 15.07 15.08
CA ARG A 104 5.04 15.93 14.24
C ARG A 104 5.57 15.98 12.81
N ARG A 105 4.68 16.30 11.85
CA ARG A 105 5.01 16.56 10.44
C ARG A 105 5.67 15.37 9.75
N ASN A 106 5.06 14.20 9.87
CA ASN A 106 5.49 13.02 9.13
C ASN A 106 4.92 13.06 7.72
N GLN A 107 5.63 13.70 6.82
CA GLN A 107 5.27 13.83 5.43
C GLN A 107 6.54 13.69 4.59
N PHE A 108 6.46 12.87 3.53
CA PHE A 108 7.57 12.71 2.60
C PHE A 108 7.08 12.24 1.23
N ASP A 109 7.93 12.44 0.22
CA ASP A 109 7.68 12.09 -1.16
C ASP A 109 8.44 10.82 -1.52
N VAL A 110 7.80 9.94 -2.29
CA VAL A 110 8.40 8.74 -2.87
C VAL A 110 8.27 8.84 -4.38
N MET A 111 9.41 9.01 -5.04
CA MET A 111 9.46 8.97 -6.50
C MET A 111 9.63 7.54 -6.97
N LEU A 112 8.77 7.09 -7.88
CA LEU A 112 8.86 5.79 -8.53
C LEU A 112 9.47 5.95 -9.92
N ASP A 113 10.38 5.04 -10.23
CA ASP A 113 11.00 4.95 -11.54
C ASP A 113 10.10 4.13 -12.47
N SER A 114 9.85 4.61 -13.70
CA SER A 114 9.07 3.88 -14.69
C SER A 114 9.79 2.60 -15.12
N LEU A 115 9.00 1.55 -15.34
CA LEU A 115 9.47 0.33 -15.99
C LEU A 115 9.59 0.63 -17.49
N ASP A 116 10.78 1.03 -17.94
CA ASP A 116 11.10 1.03 -19.37
C ASP A 116 11.27 -0.41 -19.83
N LEU A 117 10.17 -1.05 -20.18
CA LEU A 117 10.21 -2.27 -20.97
C LEU A 117 10.65 -1.88 -22.38
N GLN A 118 11.96 -1.77 -22.59
CA GLN A 118 12.46 -1.70 -23.96
C GLN A 118 12.00 -2.97 -24.67
N ASP A 119 11.32 -2.80 -25.77
CA ASP A 119 10.73 -3.85 -26.63
C ASP A 119 11.77 -4.89 -27.14
N SER A 120 13.04 -4.65 -26.86
CA SER A 120 14.17 -5.51 -27.26
C SER A 120 14.41 -6.72 -26.35
N ASP A 121 13.84 -6.76 -25.16
CA ASP A 121 14.06 -7.84 -24.18
C ASP A 121 12.90 -8.84 -24.09
N ILE A 122 11.84 -8.62 -24.87
CA ILE A 122 10.76 -9.59 -25.04
C ILE A 122 11.15 -10.48 -26.20
N GLU A 123 12.09 -11.41 -25.98
CA GLU A 123 12.15 -12.61 -26.80
C GLU A 123 10.83 -13.35 -26.56
N GLU A 124 9.89 -13.18 -27.50
CA GLU A 124 8.69 -14.01 -27.51
C GLU A 124 9.16 -15.47 -27.52
N PRO A 125 8.78 -16.28 -26.52
CA PRO A 125 9.09 -17.70 -26.60
C PRO A 125 8.38 -18.22 -27.85
N ILE A 126 9.17 -18.58 -28.86
CA ILE A 126 8.65 -19.23 -30.08
C ILE A 126 8.12 -20.59 -29.64
N ILE A 127 6.83 -20.63 -29.32
CA ILE A 127 6.13 -21.88 -29.06
C ILE A 127 6.00 -22.54 -30.43
N GLN A 128 7.00 -23.34 -30.80
CA GLN A 128 6.91 -24.26 -31.95
C GLN A 128 5.93 -25.36 -31.56
N PHE A 129 4.67 -25.17 -31.94
CA PHE A 129 3.75 -26.29 -31.98
C PHE A 129 4.31 -27.30 -32.95
N GLY A 130 4.75 -28.46 -32.41
CA GLY A 130 5.31 -29.54 -33.21
C GLY A 130 4.32 -29.89 -34.32
N ARG A 131 4.77 -29.73 -35.54
CA ARG A 131 4.04 -30.27 -36.71
C ARG A 131 3.91 -31.76 -36.47
N ASP A 132 2.66 -32.22 -36.40
CA ASP A 132 2.36 -33.63 -36.43
C ASP A 132 3.17 -34.30 -37.51
N LYS A 133 4.04 -35.23 -37.10
CA LYS A 133 4.74 -36.10 -38.02
C LYS A 133 3.71 -36.83 -38.85
N LYS A 134 3.57 -36.46 -40.13
CA LYS A 134 2.81 -37.15 -41.09
C LYS A 134 3.20 -38.64 -41.07
N ARG A 135 2.29 -39.47 -40.56
CA ARG A 135 2.43 -40.93 -40.52
C ARG A 135 2.55 -41.39 -41.97
N SER A 136 3.74 -41.75 -42.38
CA SER A 136 3.98 -42.37 -43.66
C SER A 136 3.37 -43.76 -43.58
N ASP A 137 2.23 -43.92 -44.24
CA ASP A 137 1.65 -45.23 -44.55
C ASP A 137 2.59 -45.97 -45.50
N ALA A 138 3.37 -46.85 -44.92
CA ALA A 138 4.10 -47.84 -45.68
C ALA A 138 3.11 -48.96 -46.08
N GLY A 139 2.39 -48.75 -47.16
CA GLY A 139 1.72 -49.81 -47.88
C GLY A 139 2.73 -50.66 -48.60
N GLY A 140 3.12 -51.77 -48.03
CA GLY A 140 3.88 -52.82 -48.70
C GLY A 140 2.96 -53.93 -49.14
N GLY A 141 2.45 -53.86 -50.35
CA GLY A 141 1.88 -55.01 -51.02
C GLY A 141 3.01 -55.87 -51.53
N ALA A 142 3.00 -57.14 -51.24
CA ALA A 142 3.75 -58.15 -51.96
C ALA A 142 2.82 -59.23 -52.37
N ALA A 143 2.64 -59.34 -53.65
CA ALA A 143 2.09 -60.52 -54.33
C ALA A 143 3.26 -61.50 -54.66
N ASN A 144 3.07 -62.72 -54.42
CA ASN A 144 3.31 -63.94 -55.13
C ASN A 144 3.66 -65.08 -54.19
#